data_fffb87327eeffa564af4dc7585374e75
#
_entry.id   fffb87327eeffa564af4dc7585374e75
#
_cell.length_a   1.000
_cell.length_b   1.000
_cell.length_c   1.000
_cell.angle_alpha   90.00
_cell.angle_beta   90.00
_cell.angle_gamma   90.00
#
_symmetry.space_group_name_H-M   'P 1'
#
loop_
_entity.id
_entity.type
_entity.pdbx_description
1 polymer ?
#
loop_
_entity_poly.entity_id
_entity_poly.type
_entity_poly.pdbx_seq_one_letter_code
_entity_poly.pdbx_strand_id
1 'polypeptide(L)'
;MKRRFLALVLAGCLAAVLSTAAWATLPTGFYLNVELPSGETIALDAESGDSIDNVKQKVQNAAGVSVTEQYLYYGGKFLNNGRTLADYNIQKESTLLVASEAKGTPSGTPLTAAEPSKEWVNITEEKVLTEGTYFLCNNVNLTQTLVIRGNVTLDLNGFVLKITGSGSVIKIESGSLTLVDSHPAAIHKFVKEATGLWTLNENAGTEIVKGGVITGGTGSTYKYNNDIGQIVYNDCGGGVFVAPGASFIMEGGNIVGCSAGKSGGGVKVTNDGDFKMSGGTISGCTAGGGGGIDNRGTTTLSDNAKIKSCSATGTGRDDHGGGVCSYRNLTVSGSMVISGCTAQNKKSYAMYVTTGYPDARSSIEGGTFDGSVWLDHSSSGKITVSGGTFKNGASGVWTVTFNTNGGTPEPESQIRANLPATKPDDPTRSGYVFAGWYTDEACTAAYDFTKPVTDSVTLYAKWEAAPRYYYNSGTTTDTDNADEDKKGSPKTFDPGVGIYAVSVALSLTGTAWIGRKRH
;
A
#
# COMPACT_ATOMS: atom_id res chain seq x y z
N MET A 1 -52.28 -9.58 24.26
CA MET A 1 -51.32 -9.89 25.34
C MET A 1 -50.01 -10.56 24.85
N LYS A 2 -49.54 -10.33 23.63
CA LYS A 2 -48.29 -10.94 23.08
C LYS A 2 -47.22 -9.93 22.66
N ARG A 3 -47.39 -8.64 22.94
CA ARG A 3 -46.40 -7.57 22.59
C ARG A 3 -45.69 -6.93 23.80
N ARG A 4 -45.96 -7.36 25.02
CA ARG A 4 -45.30 -6.85 26.23
C ARG A 4 -44.24 -7.80 26.82
N PHE A 5 -44.08 -9.03 26.29
CA PHE A 5 -43.10 -10.00 26.76
C PHE A 5 -41.75 -9.93 26.01
N LEU A 6 -41.70 -9.27 24.83
CA LEU A 6 -40.44 -9.18 24.04
C LEU A 6 -39.59 -7.99 24.43
N ALA A 7 -40.16 -6.99 25.11
CA ALA A 7 -39.41 -5.81 25.57
C ALA A 7 -38.67 -6.03 26.90
N LEU A 8 -39.05 -7.04 27.68
CA LEU A 8 -38.40 -7.35 28.96
C LEU A 8 -37.19 -8.31 28.81
N VAL A 9 -37.11 -9.05 27.72
CA VAL A 9 -35.99 -10.00 27.48
C VAL A 9 -34.80 -9.28 26.81
N LEU A 10 -35.02 -8.18 26.07
CA LEU A 10 -33.92 -7.37 25.52
C LEU A 10 -33.29 -6.40 26.56
N ALA A 11 -34.02 -6.05 27.62
CA ALA A 11 -33.47 -5.24 28.70
C ALA A 11 -32.63 -6.05 29.70
N GLY A 12 -32.83 -7.38 29.74
CA GLY A 12 -32.09 -8.27 30.64
C GLY A 12 -30.73 -8.75 30.11
N CYS A 13 -30.52 -8.72 28.78
CA CYS A 13 -29.24 -9.12 28.19
C CYS A 13 -28.22 -7.97 28.03
N LEU A 14 -28.66 -6.70 28.19
CA LEU A 14 -27.74 -5.54 28.16
C LEU A 14 -27.18 -5.19 29.55
N ALA A 15 -27.69 -5.82 30.63
CA ALA A 15 -27.24 -5.56 31.99
C ALA A 15 -26.19 -6.55 32.52
N ALA A 16 -25.73 -7.52 31.71
CA ALA A 16 -24.80 -8.57 32.15
C ALA A 16 -23.36 -8.43 31.62
N VAL A 17 -22.99 -7.30 31.03
CA VAL A 17 -21.62 -6.98 30.58
C VAL A 17 -21.10 -5.67 31.22
N LEU A 18 -21.77 -5.15 32.21
CA LEU A 18 -21.20 -4.10 33.10
C LEU A 18 -20.55 -4.79 34.29
N SER A 19 -19.34 -5.33 34.06
CA SER A 19 -18.42 -5.69 35.11
C SER A 19 -18.09 -4.45 35.93
N THR A 20 -18.51 -4.44 37.21
CA THR A 20 -17.96 -3.72 38.34
C THR A 20 -16.91 -2.63 38.07
N ALA A 21 -17.27 -1.62 37.31
CA ALA A 21 -16.61 -0.33 37.42
C ALA A 21 -17.21 0.34 38.68
N ALA A 22 -16.38 0.58 39.69
CA ALA A 22 -16.75 1.37 40.83
C ALA A 22 -17.42 2.66 40.32
N TRP A 23 -18.62 2.94 40.76
CA TRP A 23 -19.30 4.21 40.54
C TRP A 23 -18.51 5.32 41.25
N ALA A 24 -17.42 5.76 40.62
CA ALA A 24 -16.81 7.03 41.02
C ALA A 24 -17.87 8.09 40.73
N THR A 25 -18.33 8.77 41.76
CA THR A 25 -19.21 9.94 41.65
C THR A 25 -18.53 10.91 40.69
N LEU A 26 -19.19 11.20 39.53
CA LEU A 26 -18.67 12.18 38.61
C LEU A 26 -18.36 13.48 39.36
N PRO A 27 -17.20 14.09 39.13
CA PRO A 27 -16.85 15.36 39.76
C PRO A 27 -17.92 16.40 39.47
N THR A 28 -18.40 17.11 40.47
CA THR A 28 -19.42 18.16 40.30
C THR A 28 -18.85 19.47 39.73
N GLY A 29 -17.50 19.53 39.59
CA GLY A 29 -16.73 20.68 39.14
C GLY A 29 -16.36 20.64 37.65
N PHE A 30 -15.27 21.31 37.32
CA PHE A 30 -14.61 21.22 36.04
C PHE A 30 -13.83 19.89 35.96
N TYR A 31 -14.21 19.00 35.08
CA TYR A 31 -13.51 17.75 34.84
C TYR A 31 -13.29 17.49 33.37
N LEU A 32 -12.32 16.64 33.05
CA LEU A 32 -11.96 16.19 31.72
C LEU A 32 -12.20 14.69 31.61
N ASN A 33 -12.56 14.21 30.44
CA ASN A 33 -12.48 12.81 30.08
C ASN A 33 -11.09 12.56 29.53
N VAL A 34 -10.39 11.55 30.02
CA VAL A 34 -9.04 11.20 29.58
C VAL A 34 -9.05 9.77 29.08
N GLU A 35 -8.89 9.60 27.77
CA GLU A 35 -8.74 8.30 27.14
C GLU A 35 -7.29 7.83 27.26
N LEU A 36 -7.10 6.70 27.93
CA LEU A 36 -5.80 6.09 28.22
C LEU A 36 -5.32 5.21 27.04
N PRO A 37 -4.02 4.89 26.98
CA PRO A 37 -3.48 3.97 25.97
C PRO A 37 -4.10 2.56 26.01
N SER A 38 -4.71 2.18 27.14
CA SER A 38 -5.47 0.93 27.28
C SER A 38 -6.81 0.93 26.55
N GLY A 39 -7.31 2.10 26.13
CA GLY A 39 -8.66 2.34 25.63
C GLY A 39 -9.69 2.61 26.74
N GLU A 40 -9.28 2.63 28.01
CA GLU A 40 -10.13 3.03 29.13
C GLU A 40 -10.24 4.56 29.19
N THR A 41 -11.41 5.08 29.56
CA THR A 41 -11.63 6.52 29.78
C THR A 41 -11.83 6.79 31.25
N ILE A 42 -11.04 7.69 31.83
CA ILE A 42 -11.16 8.15 33.20
C ILE A 42 -11.68 9.60 33.27
N ALA A 43 -12.44 9.92 34.28
CA ALA A 43 -12.82 11.31 34.59
C ALA A 43 -11.75 11.92 35.53
N LEU A 44 -11.13 13.02 35.08
CA LEU A 44 -10.05 13.70 35.76
C LEU A 44 -10.51 15.07 36.26
N ASP A 45 -10.47 15.30 37.56
CA ASP A 45 -10.76 16.63 38.15
C ASP A 45 -9.67 17.63 37.73
N ALA A 46 -10.09 18.78 37.16
CA ALA A 46 -9.20 19.76 36.59
C ALA A 46 -9.73 21.18 36.75
N GLU A 47 -8.90 22.17 36.47
CA GLU A 47 -9.26 23.57 36.40
C GLU A 47 -8.76 24.15 35.07
N SER A 48 -9.43 25.15 34.52
CA SER A 48 -9.03 25.75 33.25
C SER A 48 -7.61 26.34 33.25
N GLY A 49 -7.13 26.72 34.45
CA GLY A 49 -5.78 27.20 34.70
C GLY A 49 -4.71 26.12 34.93
N ASP A 50 -5.10 24.84 34.95
CA ASP A 50 -4.12 23.76 35.10
C ASP A 50 -3.15 23.75 33.91
N SER A 51 -1.86 23.68 34.23
CA SER A 51 -0.84 23.43 33.23
C SER A 51 -0.93 22.00 32.73
N ILE A 52 -0.48 21.77 31.50
CA ILE A 52 -0.41 20.41 30.92
C ILE A 52 0.44 19.48 31.78
N ASP A 53 1.50 19.99 32.43
CA ASP A 53 2.29 19.23 33.39
C ASP A 53 1.47 18.79 34.61
N ASN A 54 0.61 19.69 35.14
CA ASN A 54 -0.30 19.35 36.21
C ASN A 54 -1.31 18.28 35.79
N VAL A 55 -1.86 18.39 34.58
CA VAL A 55 -2.78 17.39 34.06
C VAL A 55 -2.08 16.02 33.92
N LYS A 56 -0.85 15.98 33.42
CA LYS A 56 -0.06 14.74 33.33
C LYS A 56 0.17 14.12 34.72
N GLN A 57 0.48 14.94 35.73
CA GLN A 57 0.65 14.46 37.08
C GLN A 57 -0.66 13.88 37.67
N LYS A 58 -1.79 14.52 37.39
CA LYS A 58 -3.11 14.02 37.78
C LYS A 58 -3.44 12.69 37.06
N VAL A 59 -3.12 12.54 35.77
CA VAL A 59 -3.26 11.27 35.03
C VAL A 59 -2.38 10.18 35.65
N GLN A 60 -1.12 10.48 36.00
CA GLN A 60 -0.24 9.53 36.67
C GLN A 60 -0.84 9.06 37.99
N ASN A 61 -1.38 9.97 38.79
CA ASN A 61 -1.98 9.65 40.07
C ASN A 61 -3.27 8.82 39.95
N ALA A 62 -4.06 9.06 38.90
CA ALA A 62 -5.34 8.39 38.67
C ALA A 62 -5.21 7.05 37.97
N ALA A 63 -4.28 6.92 37.03
CA ALA A 63 -4.17 5.79 36.11
C ALA A 63 -2.81 5.07 36.14
N GLY A 64 -1.84 5.56 36.89
CA GLY A 64 -0.52 4.94 37.01
C GLY A 64 0.39 5.10 35.78
N VAL A 65 -0.02 5.85 34.77
CA VAL A 65 0.80 6.12 33.57
C VAL A 65 1.87 7.15 33.93
N SER A 66 3.14 6.82 33.77
CA SER A 66 4.25 7.73 34.12
C SER A 66 4.18 9.04 33.32
N VAL A 67 4.43 10.19 33.96
CA VAL A 67 4.45 11.51 33.29
C VAL A 67 5.36 11.53 32.07
N THR A 68 6.48 10.82 32.11
CA THR A 68 7.46 10.73 31.03
C THR A 68 6.96 9.90 29.84
N GLU A 69 5.93 9.07 30.05
CA GLU A 69 5.31 8.22 29.05
C GLU A 69 3.97 8.78 28.55
N GLN A 70 3.59 9.98 29.00
CA GLN A 70 2.35 10.63 28.63
C GLN A 70 2.55 11.68 27.56
N TYR A 71 1.85 11.51 26.44
CA TYR A 71 1.69 12.50 25.39
C TYR A 71 0.21 12.83 25.29
N LEU A 72 -0.17 14.04 25.73
CA LEU A 72 -1.56 14.48 25.80
C LEU A 72 -1.95 15.17 24.50
N TYR A 73 -3.13 14.83 23.98
CA TYR A 73 -3.73 15.42 22.79
C TYR A 73 -5.17 15.88 23.06
N TYR A 74 -5.58 16.98 22.41
CA TYR A 74 -6.95 17.47 22.38
C TYR A 74 -7.33 17.90 20.97
N GLY A 75 -8.41 17.31 20.43
CA GLY A 75 -8.85 17.60 19.06
C GLY A 75 -7.76 17.30 18.02
N GLY A 76 -6.91 16.28 18.26
CA GLY A 76 -5.79 15.94 17.40
C GLY A 76 -4.55 16.83 17.58
N LYS A 77 -4.56 17.80 18.49
CA LYS A 77 -3.42 18.68 18.78
C LYS A 77 -2.65 18.18 19.99
N PHE A 78 -1.34 18.08 19.87
CA PHE A 78 -0.45 17.81 21.00
C PHE A 78 -0.48 18.98 21.99
N LEU A 79 -0.51 18.67 23.29
CA LEU A 79 -0.54 19.66 24.36
C LEU A 79 0.87 19.82 24.94
N ASN A 80 1.47 20.99 24.72
CA ASN A 80 2.81 21.29 25.20
C ASN A 80 2.84 21.53 26.71
N ASN A 81 3.86 21.00 27.36
CA ASN A 81 4.16 21.28 28.77
C ASN A 81 4.36 22.79 28.97
N GLY A 82 4.03 23.28 30.17
CA GLY A 82 4.14 24.69 30.49
C GLY A 82 3.00 25.59 30.00
N ARG A 83 2.09 25.07 29.15
CA ARG A 83 0.84 25.76 28.78
C ARG A 83 -0.32 25.26 29.63
N THR A 84 -1.41 26.02 29.65
CA THR A 84 -2.61 25.71 30.43
C THR A 84 -3.72 25.13 29.56
N LEU A 85 -4.73 24.51 30.16
CA LEU A 85 -5.93 24.04 29.47
C LEU A 85 -6.66 25.23 28.78
N ALA A 86 -6.65 26.42 29.40
CA ALA A 86 -7.22 27.64 28.79
C ALA A 86 -6.52 28.07 27.52
N ASP A 87 -5.18 27.91 27.41
CA ASP A 87 -4.39 28.24 26.20
C ASP A 87 -4.83 27.41 24.99
N TYR A 88 -5.38 26.22 25.22
CA TYR A 88 -5.91 25.34 24.20
C TYR A 88 -7.43 25.41 24.07
N ASN A 89 -8.09 26.34 24.79
CA ASN A 89 -9.55 26.46 24.85
C ASN A 89 -10.25 25.12 25.20
N ILE A 90 -9.64 24.35 26.09
CA ILE A 90 -10.18 23.09 26.58
C ILE A 90 -11.24 23.39 27.62
N GLN A 91 -12.46 22.91 27.38
CA GLN A 91 -13.62 23.16 28.22
C GLN A 91 -13.90 21.98 29.15
N LYS A 92 -14.76 22.20 30.13
CA LYS A 92 -15.32 21.13 30.97
C LYS A 92 -15.86 19.99 30.05
N GLU A 93 -15.66 18.74 30.49
CA GLU A 93 -16.10 17.53 29.78
C GLU A 93 -15.38 17.27 28.44
N SER A 94 -14.37 18.08 28.08
CA SER A 94 -13.52 17.77 26.94
C SER A 94 -12.82 16.44 27.11
N THR A 95 -12.62 15.72 25.99
CA THR A 95 -11.86 14.45 26.00
C THR A 95 -10.43 14.70 25.55
N LEU A 96 -9.48 14.38 26.43
CA LEU A 96 -8.05 14.32 26.11
C LEU A 96 -7.67 12.88 25.78
N LEU A 97 -6.76 12.70 24.84
CA LEU A 97 -6.14 11.42 24.55
C LEU A 97 -4.74 11.35 25.16
N VAL A 98 -4.45 10.30 25.91
CA VAL A 98 -3.09 9.94 26.33
C VAL A 98 -2.54 8.91 25.37
N ALA A 99 -1.47 9.24 24.64
CA ALA A 99 -0.72 8.28 23.86
C ALA A 99 0.57 7.88 24.58
N SER A 100 1.00 6.63 24.38
CA SER A 100 2.31 6.13 24.77
C SER A 100 3.18 5.97 23.53
N GLU A 101 4.51 5.99 23.67
CA GLU A 101 5.45 5.81 22.55
C GLU A 101 5.13 4.58 21.70
N ALA A 102 4.62 3.51 22.31
CA ALA A 102 4.27 2.26 21.63
C ALA A 102 3.01 2.35 20.74
N LYS A 103 2.23 3.43 20.77
CA LYS A 103 0.95 3.57 20.06
C LYS A 103 0.89 4.80 19.15
N GLY A 104 2.00 5.24 18.58
CA GLY A 104 2.03 6.36 17.63
C GLY A 104 2.32 7.71 18.26
N THR A 105 3.03 7.73 19.37
CA THR A 105 3.61 8.97 19.89
C THR A 105 4.80 9.35 19.00
N PRO A 106 4.86 10.59 18.50
CA PRO A 106 6.02 11.05 17.78
C PRO A 106 7.26 10.98 18.67
N SER A 107 8.28 10.25 18.24
CA SER A 107 9.56 10.23 18.93
C SER A 107 10.56 11.05 18.14
N GLY A 108 11.33 11.90 18.83
CA GLY A 108 12.37 12.71 18.23
C GLY A 108 12.28 14.20 18.53
N THR A 109 13.07 14.97 17.83
CA THR A 109 13.08 16.42 17.97
C THR A 109 11.85 17.02 17.29
N PRO A 110 10.97 17.77 18.01
CA PRO A 110 9.84 18.43 17.36
C PRO A 110 10.35 19.36 16.26
N LEU A 111 9.73 19.26 15.10
CA LEU A 111 9.80 20.33 14.11
C LEU A 111 8.89 21.46 14.62
N THR A 112 9.34 22.14 15.66
CA THR A 112 8.57 23.20 16.25
C THR A 112 8.50 24.38 15.33
N ALA A 113 7.29 24.75 15.06
CA ALA A 113 6.93 26.14 15.26
C ALA A 113 6.62 26.34 16.77
N ALA A 114 7.55 26.41 17.65
CA ALA A 114 7.33 26.86 19.04
C ALA A 114 6.85 28.30 19.06
N GLU A 115 7.16 29.04 18.03
CA GLU A 115 6.52 30.24 17.55
C GLU A 115 6.25 30.00 16.06
N PRO A 116 5.00 29.61 15.67
CA PRO A 116 4.74 29.09 14.33
C PRO A 116 5.16 30.00 13.22
N SER A 117 5.37 31.24 13.52
CA SER A 117 5.58 32.25 12.51
C SER A 117 7.02 32.61 12.29
N LYS A 118 7.88 32.63 13.30
CA LYS A 118 9.19 33.29 13.11
C LYS A 118 10.27 32.42 12.51
N GLU A 119 10.32 31.15 12.80
CA GLU A 119 11.38 30.28 12.28
C GLU A 119 11.13 29.82 10.86
N TRP A 120 9.89 29.58 10.47
CA TRP A 120 9.52 29.07 9.15
C TRP A 120 9.02 30.15 8.18
N VAL A 121 8.47 31.29 8.68
CA VAL A 121 7.94 32.39 7.84
C VAL A 121 8.98 33.45 7.52
N ASN A 122 10.00 33.64 8.36
CA ASN A 122 11.03 34.66 8.20
C ASN A 122 12.41 34.10 7.82
N ILE A 123 12.51 32.86 7.35
CA ILE A 123 13.78 32.30 6.91
C ILE A 123 14.13 32.87 5.55
N THR A 124 15.21 33.61 5.50
CA THR A 124 15.86 34.08 4.27
C THR A 124 16.77 33.02 3.67
N GLU A 125 17.13 32.00 4.46
CA GLU A 125 17.99 30.89 4.09
C GLU A 125 17.20 29.59 4.03
N GLU A 126 17.67 28.62 3.23
CA GLU A 126 17.07 27.31 3.06
C GLU A 126 17.12 26.51 4.37
N LYS A 127 15.97 25.98 4.81
CA LYS A 127 15.92 25.10 5.97
C LYS A 127 16.44 23.73 5.59
N VAL A 128 17.47 23.26 6.29
CA VAL A 128 18.14 21.99 6.03
C VAL A 128 18.03 21.07 7.24
N LEU A 129 17.57 19.82 7.03
CA LEU A 129 17.64 18.75 8.01
C LEU A 129 18.71 17.75 7.58
N THR A 130 19.60 17.40 8.51
CA THR A 130 20.77 16.57 8.18
C THR A 130 20.71 15.17 8.81
N GLU A 131 20.13 15.03 10.00
CA GLU A 131 20.10 13.77 10.73
C GLU A 131 18.98 13.79 11.77
N GLY A 132 18.38 12.62 12.07
CA GLY A 132 17.50 12.45 13.20
C GLY A 132 16.02 12.29 12.87
N THR A 133 15.20 12.24 13.94
CA THR A 133 13.75 12.09 13.84
C THR A 133 13.08 13.39 14.23
N TYR A 134 12.12 13.81 13.43
CA TYR A 134 11.37 15.05 13.59
C TYR A 134 9.88 14.76 13.51
N PHE A 135 9.06 15.58 14.14
CA PHE A 135 7.61 15.51 14.01
C PHE A 135 6.97 16.88 14.03
N LEU A 136 5.79 16.98 13.43
CA LEU A 136 5.01 18.21 13.44
C LEU A 136 4.19 18.32 14.75
N CYS A 137 4.26 19.48 15.40
CA CYS A 137 3.42 19.80 16.57
C CYS A 137 2.17 20.59 16.20
N ASN A 138 2.12 21.15 15.00
CA ASN A 138 1.01 21.93 14.44
C ASN A 138 1.15 22.00 12.92
N ASN A 139 0.20 22.65 12.26
CA ASN A 139 0.32 22.95 10.83
C ASN A 139 1.47 23.91 10.58
N VAL A 140 2.34 23.58 9.63
CA VAL A 140 3.55 24.35 9.28
C VAL A 140 3.39 24.93 7.89
N ASN A 141 3.61 26.25 7.75
CA ASN A 141 3.66 26.94 6.47
C ASN A 141 5.11 27.31 6.15
N LEU A 142 5.67 26.67 5.12
CA LEU A 142 6.99 26.97 4.60
C LEU A 142 6.92 28.12 3.59
N THR A 143 7.87 29.03 3.62
CA THR A 143 8.08 30.03 2.55
C THR A 143 9.09 29.54 1.50
N GLN A 144 9.92 28.57 1.86
CA GLN A 144 10.93 27.94 1.02
C GLN A 144 10.89 26.42 1.17
N THR A 145 11.49 25.71 0.22
CA THR A 145 11.64 24.26 0.23
C THR A 145 12.38 23.77 1.48
N LEU A 146 11.85 22.72 2.12
CA LEU A 146 12.55 21.96 3.15
C LEU A 146 13.57 21.03 2.48
N VAL A 147 14.86 21.20 2.82
CA VAL A 147 15.95 20.40 2.23
C VAL A 147 16.42 19.31 3.18
N ILE A 148 16.59 18.11 2.66
CA ILE A 148 17.14 16.97 3.40
C ILE A 148 18.54 16.65 2.89
N ARG A 149 19.52 16.64 3.81
CA ARG A 149 20.93 16.27 3.55
C ARG A 149 21.42 15.32 4.62
N GLY A 150 21.01 14.05 4.55
CA GLY A 150 21.32 13.02 5.54
C GLY A 150 20.14 12.08 5.78
N ASN A 151 20.15 11.34 6.88
CA ASN A 151 19.11 10.37 7.18
C ASN A 151 18.10 10.95 8.16
N VAL A 152 16.93 11.28 7.65
CA VAL A 152 15.87 11.98 8.39
C VAL A 152 14.61 11.11 8.40
N THR A 153 14.00 10.98 9.57
CA THR A 153 12.61 10.53 9.72
C THR A 153 11.74 11.73 10.04
N LEU A 154 10.66 11.93 9.29
CA LEU A 154 9.67 12.97 9.51
C LEU A 154 8.29 12.36 9.76
N ASP A 155 7.74 12.60 10.95
CA ASP A 155 6.38 12.26 11.31
C ASP A 155 5.47 13.48 11.11
N LEU A 156 4.48 13.35 10.22
CA LEU A 156 3.49 14.40 10.01
C LEU A 156 2.52 14.54 11.19
N ASN A 157 2.39 13.52 12.02
CA ASN A 157 1.59 13.55 13.25
C ASN A 157 0.19 14.15 13.05
N GLY A 158 -0.45 13.83 11.92
CA GLY A 158 -1.78 14.33 11.55
C GLY A 158 -1.83 15.78 11.11
N PHE A 159 -0.72 16.51 11.03
CA PHE A 159 -0.68 17.93 10.68
C PHE A 159 -0.33 18.18 9.21
N VAL A 160 -0.49 19.44 8.80
CA VAL A 160 -0.22 19.89 7.43
C VAL A 160 1.16 20.56 7.36
N LEU A 161 2.02 20.04 6.45
CA LEU A 161 3.22 20.72 5.98
C LEU A 161 2.93 21.33 4.61
N LYS A 162 2.78 22.64 4.56
CA LYS A 162 2.44 23.39 3.35
C LYS A 162 3.56 24.34 2.96
N ILE A 163 3.86 24.42 1.66
CA ILE A 163 4.66 25.52 1.14
C ILE A 163 3.74 26.61 0.57
N THR A 164 4.05 27.86 0.84
CA THR A 164 3.35 29.06 0.31
C THR A 164 4.16 29.77 -0.76
N GLY A 165 5.46 29.50 -0.81
CA GLY A 165 6.37 29.94 -1.88
C GLY A 165 6.36 28.99 -3.09
N SER A 166 7.23 29.26 -4.06
CA SER A 166 7.48 28.37 -5.18
C SER A 166 8.49 27.28 -4.82
N GLY A 167 8.42 26.15 -5.48
CA GLY A 167 9.32 25.02 -5.31
C GLY A 167 8.65 23.74 -4.84
N SER A 168 9.39 22.71 -4.62
CA SER A 168 8.93 21.49 -3.94
C SER A 168 8.69 21.76 -2.46
N VAL A 169 7.73 21.05 -1.84
CA VAL A 169 7.60 21.15 -0.38
C VAL A 169 8.86 20.61 0.29
N ILE A 170 9.32 19.44 -0.18
CA ILE A 170 10.55 18.80 0.31
C ILE A 170 11.47 18.47 -0.87
N LYS A 171 12.77 18.72 -0.70
CA LYS A 171 13.83 18.30 -1.62
C LYS A 171 14.84 17.44 -0.87
N ILE A 172 15.01 16.21 -1.29
CA ILE A 172 16.01 15.30 -0.73
C ILE A 172 17.24 15.39 -1.63
N GLU A 173 18.27 16.08 -1.16
CA GLU A 173 19.50 16.31 -1.92
C GLU A 173 20.50 15.19 -1.75
N SER A 174 20.56 14.60 -0.54
CA SER A 174 21.41 13.45 -0.25
C SER A 174 20.89 12.71 0.99
N GLY A 175 21.28 11.43 1.14
CA GLY A 175 20.82 10.60 2.23
C GLY A 175 19.39 10.11 2.00
N SER A 176 18.60 10.00 3.06
CA SER A 176 17.25 9.45 3.01
C SER A 176 16.24 10.27 3.81
N LEU A 177 15.00 10.30 3.32
CA LEU A 177 13.83 10.73 4.08
C LEU A 177 12.91 9.53 4.28
N THR A 178 12.57 9.21 5.53
CA THR A 178 11.46 8.34 5.88
C THR A 178 10.28 9.19 6.34
N LEU A 179 9.16 9.10 5.64
CA LEU A 179 7.92 9.80 5.96
C LEU A 179 6.94 8.84 6.62
N VAL A 180 6.49 9.21 7.81
CA VAL A 180 5.48 8.49 8.59
C VAL A 180 4.36 9.43 9.02
N ASP A 181 3.29 8.87 9.57
CA ASP A 181 2.17 9.63 10.14
C ASP A 181 1.57 8.87 11.30
N SER A 182 1.90 9.28 12.51
CA SER A 182 1.44 8.64 13.75
C SER A 182 -0.04 8.95 14.08
N HIS A 183 -0.66 9.94 13.42
CA HIS A 183 -2.07 10.32 13.61
C HIS A 183 -2.87 10.26 12.30
N PRO A 184 -3.06 9.06 11.74
CA PRO A 184 -3.73 8.88 10.44
C PRO A 184 -5.24 9.15 10.47
N ALA A 185 -5.82 9.46 11.64
CA ALA A 185 -7.24 9.78 11.78
C ALA A 185 -7.57 11.28 11.63
N ALA A 186 -6.57 12.18 11.68
CA ALA A 186 -6.77 13.61 11.47
C ALA A 186 -7.47 13.85 10.11
N ILE A 187 -8.32 14.88 10.04
CA ILE A 187 -9.14 15.15 8.84
C ILE A 187 -8.75 16.48 8.25
N HIS A 188 -8.45 16.49 6.96
CA HIS A 188 -8.19 17.69 6.16
C HIS A 188 -9.10 17.71 4.95
N LYS A 189 -9.55 18.91 4.56
CA LYS A 189 -10.50 19.09 3.47
C LYS A 189 -9.88 19.84 2.30
N PHE A 190 -10.17 19.36 1.10
CA PHE A 190 -9.66 19.91 -0.15
C PHE A 190 -10.78 20.21 -1.11
N VAL A 191 -10.59 21.19 -1.97
CA VAL A 191 -11.41 21.47 -3.14
C VAL A 191 -10.69 20.91 -4.37
N LYS A 192 -11.42 20.16 -5.18
CA LYS A 192 -10.94 19.70 -6.50
C LYS A 192 -11.20 20.78 -7.53
N GLU A 193 -10.14 21.27 -8.16
CA GLU A 193 -10.21 22.25 -9.23
C GLU A 193 -10.49 21.62 -10.61
N ALA A 194 -10.87 22.42 -11.58
CA ALA A 194 -11.13 21.96 -12.96
C ALA A 194 -9.90 21.33 -13.62
N THR A 195 -8.70 21.75 -13.23
CA THR A 195 -7.41 21.18 -13.67
C THR A 195 -7.14 19.78 -13.12
N GLY A 196 -7.92 19.34 -12.12
CA GLY A 196 -7.68 18.11 -11.36
C GLY A 196 -6.80 18.31 -10.13
N LEU A 197 -6.20 19.51 -9.95
CA LEU A 197 -5.46 19.85 -8.74
C LEU A 197 -6.39 19.93 -7.52
N TRP A 198 -5.92 19.48 -6.37
CA TRP A 198 -6.64 19.64 -5.11
C TRP A 198 -6.01 20.74 -4.27
N THR A 199 -6.82 21.68 -3.82
CA THR A 199 -6.37 22.82 -3.00
C THR A 199 -6.92 22.70 -1.59
N LEU A 200 -6.04 22.83 -0.58
CA LEU A 200 -6.43 22.77 0.83
C LEU A 200 -7.44 23.89 1.17
N ASN A 201 -8.61 23.49 1.63
CA ASN A 201 -9.66 24.38 2.12
C ASN A 201 -10.46 23.69 3.22
N GLU A 202 -10.06 23.90 4.46
CA GLU A 202 -10.67 23.26 5.64
C GLU A 202 -12.14 23.64 5.85
N ASN A 203 -12.57 24.77 5.33
CA ASN A 203 -13.94 25.28 5.52
C ASN A 203 -14.93 24.79 4.45
N ALA A 204 -14.50 24.75 3.19
CA ALA A 204 -15.37 24.48 2.04
C ALA A 204 -14.95 23.26 1.20
N GLY A 205 -13.91 22.54 1.60
CA GLY A 205 -13.43 21.36 0.88
C GLY A 205 -14.42 20.20 0.96
N THR A 206 -14.62 19.52 -0.17
CA THR A 206 -15.47 18.32 -0.30
C THR A 206 -14.67 17.03 -0.35
N GLU A 207 -13.40 17.11 -0.78
CA GLU A 207 -12.48 15.98 -0.80
C GLU A 207 -11.86 15.81 0.59
N ILE A 208 -12.10 14.66 1.21
CA ILE A 208 -11.61 14.35 2.57
C ILE A 208 -10.33 13.54 2.49
N VAL A 209 -9.29 14.02 3.18
CA VAL A 209 -8.01 13.35 3.36
C VAL A 209 -7.82 13.07 4.85
N LYS A 210 -7.50 11.83 5.18
CA LYS A 210 -7.20 11.40 6.56
C LYS A 210 -5.70 11.28 6.77
N GLY A 211 -5.23 11.77 7.92
CA GLY A 211 -3.83 11.78 8.31
C GLY A 211 -3.10 13.05 7.91
N GLY A 212 -1.83 13.15 8.30
CA GLY A 212 -0.97 14.28 8.01
C GLY A 212 -0.73 14.49 6.52
N VAL A 213 -0.50 15.75 6.11
CA VAL A 213 -0.49 16.13 4.69
C VAL A 213 0.71 17.00 4.34
N ILE A 214 1.35 16.69 3.22
CA ILE A 214 2.29 17.55 2.48
C ILE A 214 1.54 18.17 1.30
N THR A 215 1.54 19.52 1.14
CA THR A 215 0.75 20.20 0.11
C THR A 215 1.32 21.55 -0.35
N GLY A 216 0.82 22.03 -1.48
CA GLY A 216 1.06 23.39 -1.99
C GLY A 216 2.34 23.55 -2.82
N GLY A 217 3.10 22.47 -3.04
CA GLY A 217 4.31 22.56 -3.85
C GLY A 217 4.03 22.74 -5.34
N THR A 218 4.91 23.48 -6.01
CA THR A 218 4.81 23.83 -7.44
C THR A 218 5.97 23.27 -8.27
N GLY A 219 6.88 22.51 -7.64
CA GLY A 219 8.04 21.90 -8.25
C GLY A 219 9.30 22.75 -8.15
N SER A 220 10.42 22.06 -7.97
CA SER A 220 11.77 22.68 -7.96
C SER A 220 12.37 22.69 -9.34
N THR A 221 13.09 23.76 -9.65
CA THR A 221 13.85 23.85 -10.90
C THR A 221 14.97 22.83 -10.91
N TYR A 222 14.92 21.91 -11.85
CA TYR A 222 15.93 20.88 -12.07
C TYR A 222 16.70 21.13 -13.36
N LYS A 223 18.01 21.26 -13.23
CA LYS A 223 18.93 21.50 -14.34
C LYS A 223 19.56 20.16 -14.76
N TYR A 224 19.40 19.77 -16.00
CA TYR A 224 20.08 18.59 -16.55
C TYR A 224 20.51 18.84 -18.00
N ASN A 225 21.49 18.10 -18.47
CA ASN A 225 21.86 18.07 -19.87
C ASN A 225 20.95 17.06 -20.59
N ASN A 226 20.28 17.50 -21.64
CA ASN A 226 19.51 16.59 -22.50
C ASN A 226 20.47 15.78 -23.43
N ASP A 227 19.91 14.84 -24.19
CA ASP A 227 20.69 13.95 -25.08
C ASP A 227 21.49 14.66 -26.18
N ILE A 228 21.22 15.94 -26.41
CA ILE A 228 21.95 16.79 -27.36
C ILE A 228 22.85 17.82 -26.67
N GLY A 229 23.12 17.64 -25.36
CA GLY A 229 24.03 18.47 -24.59
C GLY A 229 23.51 19.86 -24.20
N GLN A 230 22.20 20.11 -24.38
CA GLN A 230 21.60 21.37 -23.95
C GLN A 230 21.21 21.33 -22.47
N ILE A 231 21.43 22.44 -21.78
CA ILE A 231 20.97 22.60 -20.41
C ILE A 231 19.47 22.92 -20.42
N VAL A 232 18.70 22.08 -19.76
CA VAL A 232 17.25 22.23 -19.62
C VAL A 232 16.91 22.49 -18.16
N TYR A 233 16.00 23.42 -17.94
CA TYR A 233 15.44 23.76 -16.63
C TYR A 233 13.99 23.33 -16.60
N ASN A 234 13.62 22.47 -15.66
CA ASN A 234 12.25 22.00 -15.52
C ASN A 234 11.80 22.08 -14.06
N ASP A 235 10.57 22.50 -13.86
CA ASP A 235 9.92 22.46 -12.57
C ASP A 235 9.37 21.05 -12.34
N CYS A 236 9.94 20.36 -11.37
CA CYS A 236 9.68 18.95 -11.09
C CYS A 236 9.48 18.71 -9.59
N GLY A 237 8.72 17.65 -9.26
CA GLY A 237 8.55 17.19 -7.90
C GLY A 237 7.82 18.18 -7.00
N GLY A 238 6.55 18.44 -7.25
CA GLY A 238 5.79 19.41 -6.47
C GLY A 238 5.77 19.11 -4.98
N GLY A 239 5.37 17.91 -4.60
CA GLY A 239 5.42 17.47 -3.19
C GLY A 239 6.84 17.16 -2.75
N VAL A 240 7.48 16.17 -3.37
CA VAL A 240 8.82 15.71 -3.02
C VAL A 240 9.69 15.58 -4.27
N PHE A 241 10.88 16.17 -4.21
CA PHE A 241 11.91 16.00 -5.21
C PHE A 241 13.05 15.12 -4.66
N VAL A 242 13.30 13.98 -5.30
CA VAL A 242 14.37 13.03 -4.94
C VAL A 242 15.52 13.21 -5.90
N ALA A 243 16.64 13.76 -5.40
CA ALA A 243 17.85 14.02 -6.18
C ALA A 243 18.61 12.70 -6.51
N PRO A 244 19.58 12.74 -7.44
CA PRO A 244 20.42 11.58 -7.72
C PRO A 244 21.14 11.06 -6.47
N GLY A 245 21.06 9.75 -6.23
CA GLY A 245 21.67 9.08 -5.07
C GLY A 245 20.93 9.28 -3.74
N ALA A 246 19.83 10.03 -3.73
CA ALA A 246 18.98 10.20 -2.56
C ALA A 246 17.86 9.14 -2.50
N SER A 247 17.33 8.90 -1.31
CA SER A 247 16.25 7.94 -1.09
C SER A 247 15.05 8.60 -0.40
N PHE A 248 13.84 8.26 -0.85
CA PHE A 248 12.59 8.60 -0.21
C PHE A 248 11.84 7.32 0.18
N ILE A 249 11.43 7.20 1.43
CA ILE A 249 10.64 6.09 1.96
C ILE A 249 9.35 6.68 2.51
N MET A 250 8.21 6.27 1.98
CA MET A 250 6.89 6.71 2.43
C MET A 250 6.12 5.51 3.00
N GLU A 251 6.01 5.49 4.32
CA GLU A 251 5.29 4.45 5.06
C GLU A 251 3.90 4.93 5.50
N GLY A 252 3.69 6.25 5.55
CA GLY A 252 2.43 6.87 5.95
C GLY A 252 2.30 8.31 5.48
N GLY A 253 1.24 9.00 5.91
CA GLY A 253 0.93 10.37 5.54
C GLY A 253 0.43 10.51 4.10
N ASN A 254 0.26 11.76 3.67
CA ASN A 254 -0.32 12.07 2.38
C ASN A 254 0.45 13.18 1.65
N ILE A 255 0.61 13.05 0.34
CA ILE A 255 1.06 14.12 -0.55
C ILE A 255 -0.15 14.53 -1.39
N VAL A 256 -0.67 15.73 -1.17
CA VAL A 256 -1.96 16.14 -1.74
C VAL A 256 -1.87 17.50 -2.40
N GLY A 257 -2.46 17.64 -3.59
CA GLY A 257 -2.62 18.93 -4.24
C GLY A 257 -1.30 19.64 -4.49
N CYS A 258 -0.29 18.91 -4.93
CA CYS A 258 0.97 19.45 -5.38
C CYS A 258 1.02 19.46 -6.91
N SER A 259 1.71 20.44 -7.48
CA SER A 259 1.83 20.58 -8.93
C SER A 259 3.28 20.68 -9.37
N ALA A 260 3.54 20.39 -10.63
CA ALA A 260 4.83 20.66 -11.25
C ALA A 260 4.63 21.04 -12.73
N GLY A 261 5.37 22.00 -13.21
CA GLY A 261 5.28 22.44 -14.61
C GLY A 261 5.61 21.32 -15.60
N LYS A 262 6.60 20.49 -15.29
CA LYS A 262 7.06 19.43 -16.20
C LYS A 262 6.69 18.05 -15.73
N SER A 263 7.14 17.60 -14.55
CA SER A 263 6.92 16.20 -14.17
C SER A 263 6.93 15.94 -12.67
N GLY A 264 6.16 14.91 -12.26
CA GLY A 264 6.06 14.49 -10.88
C GLY A 264 5.36 15.51 -10.00
N GLY A 265 4.05 15.69 -10.16
CA GLY A 265 3.29 16.64 -9.33
C GLY A 265 3.37 16.30 -7.85
N GLY A 266 3.19 15.04 -7.49
CA GLY A 266 3.43 14.53 -6.14
C GLY A 266 4.91 14.28 -5.88
N VAL A 267 5.52 13.35 -6.62
CA VAL A 267 6.92 12.92 -6.41
C VAL A 267 7.66 12.88 -7.74
N LYS A 268 8.85 13.44 -7.75
CA LYS A 268 9.84 13.28 -8.81
C LYS A 268 11.00 12.44 -8.31
N VAL A 269 11.27 11.33 -8.97
CA VAL A 269 12.47 10.51 -8.76
C VAL A 269 13.41 10.72 -9.93
N THR A 270 14.59 11.28 -9.68
CA THR A 270 15.60 11.54 -10.71
C THR A 270 16.41 10.28 -11.01
N ASN A 271 17.28 10.33 -12.01
CA ASN A 271 18.21 9.23 -12.28
C ASN A 271 19.00 8.90 -11.01
N ASP A 272 19.13 7.59 -10.72
CA ASP A 272 19.82 7.06 -9.54
C ASP A 272 19.19 7.45 -8.17
N GLY A 273 18.02 8.13 -8.17
CA GLY A 273 17.19 8.30 -6.99
C GLY A 273 16.40 7.03 -6.68
N ASP A 274 16.05 6.83 -5.41
CA ASP A 274 15.24 5.70 -4.95
C ASP A 274 13.97 6.19 -4.24
N PHE A 275 12.81 5.59 -4.57
CA PHE A 275 11.55 5.85 -3.90
C PHE A 275 10.85 4.56 -3.54
N LYS A 276 10.52 4.40 -2.26
CA LYS A 276 9.74 3.27 -1.75
C LYS A 276 8.47 3.79 -1.09
N MET A 277 7.33 3.27 -1.50
CA MET A 277 6.03 3.59 -0.91
C MET A 277 5.32 2.30 -0.53
N SER A 278 5.18 2.05 0.76
CA SER A 278 4.44 0.90 1.32
C SER A 278 3.13 1.32 1.99
N GLY A 279 2.95 2.60 2.25
CA GLY A 279 1.74 3.16 2.84
C GLY A 279 1.49 4.60 2.39
N GLY A 280 0.46 5.22 2.95
CA GLY A 280 0.09 6.59 2.64
C GLY A 280 -0.62 6.77 1.29
N THR A 281 -0.85 8.04 0.91
CA THR A 281 -1.58 8.39 -0.31
C THR A 281 -0.94 9.55 -1.05
N ILE A 282 -0.82 9.45 -2.37
CA ILE A 282 -0.54 10.58 -3.27
C ILE A 282 -1.84 10.90 -4.00
N SER A 283 -2.39 12.12 -3.85
CA SER A 283 -3.69 12.44 -4.42
C SER A 283 -3.84 13.88 -4.92
N GLY A 284 -4.70 14.06 -5.96
CA GLY A 284 -5.04 15.38 -6.49
C GLY A 284 -3.82 16.19 -6.95
N CYS A 285 -2.74 15.53 -7.34
CA CYS A 285 -1.52 16.15 -7.83
C CYS A 285 -1.53 16.26 -9.35
N THR A 286 -0.88 17.30 -9.90
CA THR A 286 -0.85 17.56 -11.34
C THR A 286 0.54 17.89 -11.85
N ALA A 287 0.87 17.43 -13.06
CA ALA A 287 2.10 17.82 -13.75
C ALA A 287 1.95 17.68 -15.27
N GLY A 288 2.94 18.08 -16.06
CA GLY A 288 2.99 17.75 -17.47
C GLY A 288 2.90 16.24 -17.69
N GLY A 289 3.78 15.48 -17.03
CA GLY A 289 3.75 14.01 -17.01
C GLY A 289 3.94 13.46 -15.60
N GLY A 290 3.39 12.27 -15.31
CA GLY A 290 3.45 11.72 -13.97
C GLY A 290 2.79 12.61 -12.92
N GLY A 291 1.49 12.88 -13.05
CA GLY A 291 0.78 13.78 -12.12
C GLY A 291 1.00 13.38 -10.67
N GLY A 292 0.93 12.09 -10.34
CA GLY A 292 1.32 11.57 -9.03
C GLY A 292 2.84 11.40 -8.92
N ILE A 293 3.42 10.50 -9.72
CA ILE A 293 4.84 10.11 -9.69
C ILE A 293 5.43 10.14 -11.10
N ASP A 294 6.58 10.81 -11.24
CA ASP A 294 7.47 10.63 -12.39
C ASP A 294 8.75 9.93 -11.92
N ASN A 295 8.99 8.73 -12.42
CA ASN A 295 10.13 7.90 -12.05
C ASN A 295 11.14 7.81 -13.18
N ARG A 296 12.37 8.27 -12.92
CA ARG A 296 13.57 8.09 -13.76
C ARG A 296 14.71 7.38 -13.02
N GLY A 297 14.45 6.90 -11.81
CA GLY A 297 15.34 6.13 -10.97
C GLY A 297 14.78 4.75 -10.66
N THR A 298 14.75 4.39 -9.39
CA THR A 298 14.12 3.17 -8.89
C THR A 298 12.91 3.52 -8.03
N THR A 299 11.76 2.90 -8.32
CA THR A 299 10.54 3.09 -7.53
C THR A 299 9.93 1.74 -7.19
N THR A 300 9.58 1.56 -5.91
CA THR A 300 8.84 0.41 -5.40
C THR A 300 7.53 0.89 -4.78
N LEU A 301 6.41 0.32 -5.27
CA LEU A 301 5.07 0.57 -4.76
C LEU A 301 4.51 -0.74 -4.24
N SER A 302 4.18 -0.81 -2.96
CA SER A 302 3.75 -2.06 -2.32
C SER A 302 2.63 -1.84 -1.30
N ASP A 303 2.13 -2.93 -0.75
CA ASP A 303 1.24 -2.99 0.39
C ASP A 303 0.01 -2.06 0.29
N ASN A 304 -0.10 -1.08 1.19
CA ASN A 304 -1.24 -0.17 1.26
C ASN A 304 -1.03 1.16 0.54
N ALA A 305 -0.02 1.28 -0.32
CA ALA A 305 0.25 2.48 -1.10
C ALA A 305 -0.95 2.85 -1.99
N LYS A 306 -1.31 4.13 -2.05
CA LYS A 306 -2.44 4.62 -2.86
C LYS A 306 -2.05 5.83 -3.68
N ILE A 307 -2.39 5.79 -4.97
CA ILE A 307 -2.25 6.94 -5.87
C ILE A 307 -3.62 7.19 -6.49
N LYS A 308 -4.20 8.34 -6.21
CA LYS A 308 -5.58 8.60 -6.66
C LYS A 308 -5.79 10.00 -7.18
N SER A 309 -6.68 10.14 -8.17
CA SER A 309 -7.13 11.44 -8.69
C SER A 309 -5.99 12.38 -9.11
N CYS A 310 -4.88 11.85 -9.56
CA CYS A 310 -3.75 12.61 -10.09
C CYS A 310 -3.89 12.79 -11.61
N SER A 311 -3.37 13.89 -12.16
CA SER A 311 -3.56 14.22 -13.56
C SER A 311 -2.26 14.63 -14.25
N ALA A 312 -1.98 14.02 -15.42
CA ALA A 312 -0.97 14.53 -16.36
C ALA A 312 -1.67 15.49 -17.34
N THR A 313 -1.28 16.75 -17.31
CA THR A 313 -1.91 17.86 -18.08
C THR A 313 -1.16 18.24 -19.33
N GLY A 314 0.03 17.70 -19.54
CA GLY A 314 0.85 17.96 -20.71
C GLY A 314 0.34 17.21 -21.95
N THR A 315 0.67 17.76 -23.13
CA THR A 315 0.31 17.21 -24.43
C THR A 315 1.54 16.72 -25.23
N GLY A 316 2.72 16.84 -24.63
CA GLY A 316 3.99 16.43 -25.21
C GLY A 316 4.13 14.91 -25.35
N ARG A 317 5.16 14.50 -26.09
CA ARG A 317 5.44 13.07 -26.35
C ARG A 317 5.69 12.27 -25.07
N ASP A 318 6.30 12.90 -24.05
CA ASP A 318 6.70 12.28 -22.79
C ASP A 318 5.72 12.59 -21.65
N ASP A 319 4.60 13.25 -21.93
CA ASP A 319 3.62 13.66 -20.94
C ASP A 319 2.55 12.57 -20.77
N HIS A 320 2.94 11.47 -20.09
CA HIS A 320 2.11 10.28 -19.88
C HIS A 320 1.86 10.03 -18.38
N GLY A 321 0.93 9.11 -18.09
CA GLY A 321 0.72 8.55 -16.76
C GLY A 321 0.19 9.53 -15.73
N GLY A 322 -1.12 9.70 -15.63
CA GLY A 322 -1.72 10.61 -14.63
C GLY A 322 -1.35 10.24 -13.20
N GLY A 323 -1.36 8.97 -12.86
CA GLY A 323 -0.89 8.46 -11.58
C GLY A 323 0.62 8.26 -11.56
N VAL A 324 1.13 7.40 -12.44
CA VAL A 324 2.55 7.04 -12.52
C VAL A 324 3.04 7.11 -13.96
N CYS A 325 4.15 7.77 -14.17
CA CYS A 325 4.95 7.71 -15.38
C CYS A 325 6.34 7.18 -15.02
N SER A 326 6.72 6.01 -15.55
CA SER A 326 8.01 5.39 -15.24
C SER A 326 8.83 5.10 -16.49
N TYR A 327 10.09 5.53 -16.47
CA TYR A 327 11.06 5.34 -17.55
C TYR A 327 12.20 4.39 -17.19
N ARG A 328 12.26 3.96 -15.94
CA ARG A 328 13.29 3.06 -15.42
C ARG A 328 12.70 1.95 -14.54
N ASN A 329 13.36 1.64 -13.42
CA ASN A 329 12.99 0.52 -12.57
C ASN A 329 11.72 0.83 -11.77
N LEU A 330 10.68 0.06 -12.01
CA LEU A 330 9.43 0.12 -11.24
C LEU A 330 9.05 -1.28 -10.78
N THR A 331 8.91 -1.44 -9.47
CA THR A 331 8.32 -2.65 -8.89
C THR A 331 6.97 -2.31 -8.28
N VAL A 332 5.95 -3.06 -8.64
CA VAL A 332 4.60 -2.94 -8.09
C VAL A 332 4.18 -4.28 -7.50
N SER A 333 3.83 -4.31 -6.22
CA SER A 333 3.44 -5.54 -5.53
C SER A 333 2.34 -5.29 -4.49
N GLY A 334 1.90 -6.36 -3.82
CA GLY A 334 0.94 -6.27 -2.72
C GLY A 334 -0.43 -5.76 -3.15
N SER A 335 -1.11 -5.06 -2.25
CA SER A 335 -2.48 -4.57 -2.42
C SER A 335 -2.58 -3.09 -2.82
N MET A 336 -1.47 -2.50 -3.33
CA MET A 336 -1.46 -1.09 -3.72
C MET A 336 -2.54 -0.74 -4.75
N VAL A 337 -2.97 0.52 -4.79
CA VAL A 337 -4.07 0.98 -5.65
C VAL A 337 -3.70 2.24 -6.43
N ILE A 338 -3.95 2.22 -7.75
CA ILE A 338 -4.00 3.43 -8.59
C ILE A 338 -5.43 3.60 -9.08
N SER A 339 -6.06 4.75 -8.77
CA SER A 339 -7.48 4.99 -9.11
C SER A 339 -7.78 6.44 -9.48
N GLY A 340 -8.72 6.65 -10.41
CA GLY A 340 -9.20 7.97 -10.81
C GLY A 340 -8.13 8.89 -11.41
N CYS A 341 -6.99 8.34 -11.81
CA CYS A 341 -5.88 9.10 -12.42
C CYS A 341 -6.10 9.25 -13.93
N THR A 342 -5.75 10.41 -14.48
CA THR A 342 -6.03 10.76 -15.87
C THR A 342 -4.82 11.41 -16.55
N ALA A 343 -4.73 11.32 -17.87
CA ALA A 343 -3.77 12.08 -18.68
C ALA A 343 -4.48 12.74 -19.87
N GLN A 344 -4.10 13.97 -20.22
CA GLN A 344 -4.77 14.75 -21.28
C GLN A 344 -4.30 14.39 -22.70
N ASN A 345 -3.18 13.71 -22.85
CA ASN A 345 -2.75 13.29 -24.17
C ASN A 345 -3.70 12.22 -24.76
N LYS A 346 -3.63 11.98 -26.08
CA LYS A 346 -4.52 11.05 -26.82
C LYS A 346 -4.57 9.62 -26.26
N LYS A 347 -3.66 9.27 -25.35
CA LYS A 347 -3.54 7.98 -24.69
C LYS A 347 -3.65 8.18 -23.17
N SER A 348 -4.85 8.48 -22.71
CA SER A 348 -5.20 8.81 -21.32
C SER A 348 -4.89 7.67 -20.33
N TYR A 349 -3.60 7.46 -20.00
CA TYR A 349 -3.20 6.39 -19.10
C TYR A 349 -3.16 6.85 -17.63
N ALA A 350 -3.72 6.05 -16.73
CA ALA A 350 -3.52 6.18 -15.31
C ALA A 350 -2.07 5.81 -14.92
N MET A 351 -1.50 4.79 -15.59
CA MET A 351 -0.11 4.39 -15.43
C MET A 351 0.54 4.13 -16.80
N TYR A 352 1.72 4.70 -17.00
CA TYR A 352 2.58 4.46 -18.16
C TYR A 352 3.94 3.97 -17.69
N VAL A 353 4.40 2.84 -18.23
CA VAL A 353 5.70 2.24 -17.94
C VAL A 353 6.43 1.97 -19.23
N THR A 354 7.63 2.52 -19.37
CA THR A 354 8.58 2.19 -20.42
C THR A 354 9.96 1.97 -19.82
N THR A 355 10.78 1.20 -20.47
CA THR A 355 12.16 0.95 -20.04
C THR A 355 13.12 1.49 -21.09
N GLY A 356 13.22 2.83 -21.16
CA GLY A 356 14.03 3.53 -22.14
C GLY A 356 15.54 3.24 -22.08
N TYR A 357 15.98 2.47 -21.08
CA TYR A 357 17.37 2.10 -20.84
C TYR A 357 17.52 0.56 -20.88
N PRO A 358 18.59 0.02 -21.51
CA PRO A 358 18.78 -1.43 -21.67
C PRO A 358 18.89 -2.22 -20.35
N ASP A 359 19.39 -1.56 -19.30
CA ASP A 359 19.55 -2.11 -17.96
C ASP A 359 18.28 -1.98 -17.10
N ALA A 360 17.28 -1.23 -17.56
CA ALA A 360 16.05 -1.02 -16.80
C ALA A 360 15.22 -2.31 -16.68
N ARG A 361 14.70 -2.52 -15.49
CA ARG A 361 13.85 -3.67 -15.15
C ARG A 361 12.62 -3.19 -14.38
N SER A 362 11.45 -3.51 -14.89
CA SER A 362 10.19 -3.23 -14.20
C SER A 362 9.40 -4.51 -14.01
N SER A 363 8.76 -4.65 -12.85
CA SER A 363 7.90 -5.80 -12.53
C SER A 363 6.56 -5.35 -11.95
N ILE A 364 5.48 -6.00 -12.37
CA ILE A 364 4.15 -5.87 -11.79
C ILE A 364 3.74 -7.24 -11.27
N GLU A 365 3.73 -7.38 -9.96
CA GLU A 365 3.49 -8.64 -9.24
C GLU A 365 2.15 -8.62 -8.50
N GLY A 366 1.51 -7.45 -8.41
CA GLY A 366 0.24 -7.23 -7.71
C GLY A 366 -0.34 -5.86 -8.00
N GLY A 367 -1.21 -5.38 -7.11
CA GLY A 367 -1.86 -4.08 -7.21
C GLY A 367 -3.19 -4.10 -7.96
N THR A 368 -3.97 -3.03 -7.74
CA THR A 368 -5.24 -2.77 -8.43
C THR A 368 -5.15 -1.47 -9.22
N PHE A 369 -5.43 -1.54 -10.50
CA PHE A 369 -5.35 -0.44 -11.43
C PHE A 369 -6.76 -0.12 -11.96
N ASP A 370 -7.35 0.97 -11.44
CA ASP A 370 -8.63 1.50 -11.90
C ASP A 370 -8.38 2.69 -12.83
N GLY A 371 -8.07 2.38 -14.07
CA GLY A 371 -7.67 3.26 -15.14
C GLY A 371 -6.81 2.51 -16.15
N SER A 372 -6.69 3.04 -17.37
CA SER A 372 -5.90 2.39 -18.43
C SER A 372 -4.41 2.33 -18.05
N VAL A 373 -3.80 1.18 -18.30
CA VAL A 373 -2.37 0.94 -18.10
C VAL A 373 -1.71 0.69 -19.44
N TRP A 374 -0.55 1.30 -19.66
CA TRP A 374 0.27 1.03 -20.83
C TRP A 374 1.67 0.58 -20.42
N LEU A 375 2.04 -0.62 -20.87
CA LEU A 375 3.38 -1.17 -20.74
C LEU A 375 4.04 -1.17 -22.13
N ASP A 376 5.05 -0.33 -22.28
CA ASP A 376 5.76 -0.17 -23.56
C ASP A 376 6.93 -1.14 -23.63
N HIS A 377 6.73 -2.25 -24.36
CA HIS A 377 7.75 -3.27 -24.60
C HIS A 377 8.66 -2.97 -25.82
N SER A 378 8.46 -1.83 -26.49
CA SER A 378 9.27 -1.46 -27.65
C SER A 378 10.68 -1.02 -27.31
N SER A 379 10.94 -0.72 -26.04
CA SER A 379 12.24 -0.29 -25.52
C SER A 379 13.13 -1.47 -25.13
N SER A 380 14.42 -1.21 -24.99
CA SER A 380 15.46 -2.24 -24.80
C SER A 380 15.50 -2.88 -23.41
N GLY A 381 14.86 -2.27 -22.41
CA GLY A 381 14.74 -2.84 -21.08
C GLY A 381 13.64 -3.91 -20.98
N LYS A 382 13.45 -4.48 -19.81
CA LYS A 382 12.50 -5.58 -19.57
C LYS A 382 11.36 -5.15 -18.64
N ILE A 383 10.12 -5.37 -19.07
CA ILE A 383 8.92 -5.28 -18.24
C ILE A 383 8.34 -6.68 -18.07
N THR A 384 8.07 -7.10 -16.85
CA THR A 384 7.44 -8.39 -16.52
C THR A 384 6.15 -8.18 -15.76
N VAL A 385 5.15 -9.04 -15.99
CA VAL A 385 3.90 -9.04 -15.23
C VAL A 385 3.60 -10.47 -14.79
N SER A 386 3.41 -10.65 -13.49
CA SER A 386 3.04 -11.92 -12.88
C SER A 386 1.73 -11.85 -12.09
N GLY A 387 1.16 -10.66 -11.90
CA GLY A 387 -0.08 -10.45 -11.16
C GLY A 387 -0.67 -9.07 -11.40
N GLY A 388 -1.67 -8.70 -10.60
CA GLY A 388 -2.37 -7.41 -10.64
C GLY A 388 -3.76 -7.50 -11.26
N THR A 389 -4.63 -6.57 -10.85
CA THR A 389 -6.00 -6.42 -11.36
C THR A 389 -6.10 -5.17 -12.21
N PHE A 390 -6.38 -5.32 -13.51
CA PHE A 390 -6.47 -4.23 -14.50
C PHE A 390 -7.93 -4.02 -14.88
N LYS A 391 -8.66 -3.14 -14.17
CA LYS A 391 -10.11 -2.97 -14.34
C LYS A 391 -10.51 -2.38 -15.70
N ASN A 392 -9.72 -1.45 -16.23
CA ASN A 392 -10.01 -0.75 -17.49
C ASN A 392 -9.02 -1.14 -18.60
N GLY A 393 -8.49 -2.35 -18.51
CA GLY A 393 -7.56 -2.91 -19.48
C GLY A 393 -6.12 -2.45 -19.30
N ALA A 394 -5.22 -3.24 -19.88
CA ALA A 394 -3.81 -2.96 -19.96
C ALA A 394 -3.27 -3.35 -21.34
N SER A 395 -2.49 -2.47 -21.95
CA SER A 395 -1.74 -2.79 -23.15
C SER A 395 -0.38 -3.36 -22.77
N GLY A 396 0.05 -4.41 -23.46
CA GLY A 396 1.30 -5.12 -23.17
C GLY A 396 1.19 -6.14 -22.03
N VAL A 397 -0.04 -6.61 -21.77
CA VAL A 397 -0.34 -7.64 -20.77
C VAL A 397 -1.26 -8.68 -21.42
N TRP A 398 -1.04 -9.94 -21.15
CA TRP A 398 -1.75 -11.06 -21.75
C TRP A 398 -2.40 -11.95 -20.69
N THR A 399 -3.51 -12.56 -21.05
CA THR A 399 -4.26 -13.48 -20.19
C THR A 399 -4.04 -14.92 -20.64
N VAL A 400 -3.72 -15.80 -19.68
CA VAL A 400 -3.74 -17.25 -19.87
C VAL A 400 -5.00 -17.77 -19.18
N THR A 401 -5.92 -18.31 -19.99
CA THR A 401 -7.19 -18.89 -19.51
C THR A 401 -7.08 -20.41 -19.60
N PHE A 402 -7.68 -21.12 -18.66
CA PHE A 402 -7.70 -22.58 -18.61
C PHE A 402 -9.11 -23.09 -18.84
N ASN A 403 -9.28 -23.96 -19.84
CA ASN A 403 -10.50 -24.70 -20.09
C ASN A 403 -10.27 -26.17 -19.75
N THR A 404 -10.88 -26.65 -18.71
CA THR A 404 -10.69 -28.04 -18.25
C THR A 404 -11.39 -29.08 -19.09
N ASN A 405 -12.13 -28.70 -20.16
CA ASN A 405 -12.88 -29.64 -21.00
C ASN A 405 -13.71 -30.65 -20.18
N GLY A 406 -14.38 -30.14 -19.16
CA GLY A 406 -15.25 -30.94 -18.26
C GLY A 406 -14.53 -31.59 -17.08
N GLY A 407 -13.30 -31.22 -16.80
CA GLY A 407 -12.59 -31.53 -15.55
C GLY A 407 -12.88 -30.53 -14.43
N THR A 408 -12.45 -30.85 -13.22
CA THR A 408 -12.57 -29.99 -12.03
C THR A 408 -11.34 -30.12 -11.13
N PRO A 409 -10.94 -29.07 -10.38
CA PRO A 409 -11.43 -27.69 -10.47
C PRO A 409 -10.98 -26.98 -11.75
N GLU A 410 -11.68 -25.92 -12.14
CA GLU A 410 -11.22 -25.04 -13.20
C GLU A 410 -10.18 -24.05 -12.61
N PRO A 411 -8.94 -24.01 -13.15
CA PRO A 411 -7.92 -23.10 -12.63
C PRO A 411 -8.27 -21.64 -12.91
N GLU A 412 -7.84 -20.74 -12.02
CA GLU A 412 -7.97 -19.31 -12.24
C GLU A 412 -7.11 -18.83 -13.42
N SER A 413 -7.64 -17.85 -14.15
CA SER A 413 -6.89 -17.20 -15.23
C SER A 413 -5.67 -16.46 -14.68
N GLN A 414 -4.58 -16.47 -15.43
CA GLN A 414 -3.33 -15.82 -15.04
C GLN A 414 -3.05 -14.61 -15.94
N ILE A 415 -2.57 -13.53 -15.34
CA ILE A 415 -2.08 -12.35 -16.06
C ILE A 415 -0.55 -12.45 -16.18
N ARG A 416 -0.04 -12.31 -17.40
CA ARG A 416 1.41 -12.45 -17.68
C ARG A 416 1.90 -11.43 -18.71
N ALA A 417 3.15 -11.08 -18.58
CA ALA A 417 3.92 -10.44 -19.65
C ALA A 417 5.39 -10.82 -19.52
N ASN A 418 5.97 -11.35 -20.57
CA ASN A 418 7.38 -11.77 -20.63
C ASN A 418 7.82 -12.77 -19.54
N LEU A 419 6.88 -13.45 -18.93
CA LEU A 419 7.10 -14.53 -17.95
C LEU A 419 6.34 -15.78 -18.39
N PRO A 420 6.84 -16.98 -18.08
CA PRO A 420 6.08 -18.21 -18.29
C PRO A 420 4.78 -18.21 -17.48
N ALA A 421 3.77 -18.91 -17.98
CA ALA A 421 2.60 -19.24 -17.19
C ALA A 421 2.98 -20.26 -16.09
N THR A 422 2.36 -20.14 -14.93
CA THR A 422 2.49 -21.15 -13.87
C THR A 422 1.60 -22.33 -14.21
N LYS A 423 2.15 -23.56 -14.28
CA LYS A 423 1.35 -24.76 -14.46
C LYS A 423 0.43 -24.92 -13.24
N PRO A 424 -0.91 -24.96 -13.42
CA PRO A 424 -1.82 -25.23 -12.31
C PRO A 424 -1.76 -26.70 -11.91
N ASP A 425 -2.36 -27.04 -10.78
CA ASP A 425 -2.59 -28.42 -10.38
C ASP A 425 -3.41 -29.14 -11.44
N ASP A 426 -3.14 -30.43 -11.63
CA ASP A 426 -3.80 -31.23 -12.64
C ASP A 426 -5.29 -31.43 -12.26
N PRO A 427 -6.25 -31.03 -13.12
CA PRO A 427 -7.67 -31.24 -12.86
C PRO A 427 -8.02 -32.72 -12.92
N THR A 428 -9.17 -33.09 -12.39
CA THR A 428 -9.69 -34.46 -12.39
C THR A 428 -10.98 -34.56 -13.20
N ARG A 429 -11.20 -35.71 -13.87
CA ARG A 429 -12.43 -36.03 -14.62
C ARG A 429 -12.74 -37.51 -14.48
N SER A 430 -13.97 -37.82 -14.06
CA SER A 430 -14.39 -39.21 -13.84
C SER A 430 -14.28 -40.07 -15.11
N GLY A 431 -13.56 -41.18 -15.03
CA GLY A 431 -13.32 -42.07 -16.14
C GLY A 431 -12.23 -41.68 -17.11
N TYR A 432 -11.45 -40.65 -16.80
CA TYR A 432 -10.38 -40.14 -17.65
C TYR A 432 -9.12 -39.89 -16.84
N VAL A 433 -7.97 -39.87 -17.54
CA VAL A 433 -6.65 -39.47 -17.04
C VAL A 433 -6.28 -38.16 -17.71
N PHE A 434 -5.78 -37.18 -16.95
CA PHE A 434 -5.30 -35.93 -17.49
C PHE A 434 -3.98 -36.13 -18.25
N ALA A 435 -3.96 -35.64 -19.52
CA ALA A 435 -2.83 -35.82 -20.42
C ALA A 435 -2.06 -34.52 -20.73
N GLY A 436 -2.42 -33.41 -20.06
CA GLY A 436 -1.73 -32.13 -20.19
C GLY A 436 -2.58 -31.00 -20.75
N TRP A 437 -1.96 -29.82 -20.86
CA TRP A 437 -2.55 -28.60 -21.38
C TRP A 437 -2.11 -28.34 -22.82
N TYR A 438 -3.03 -27.92 -23.69
CA TYR A 438 -2.83 -27.70 -25.12
C TYR A 438 -3.30 -26.31 -25.53
N THR A 439 -2.72 -25.77 -26.61
CA THR A 439 -3.03 -24.41 -27.12
C THR A 439 -4.26 -24.36 -28.02
N ASP A 440 -4.78 -25.50 -28.42
CA ASP A 440 -5.93 -25.63 -29.33
C ASP A 440 -6.97 -26.58 -28.74
N GLU A 441 -8.25 -26.36 -29.07
CA GLU A 441 -9.38 -27.16 -28.59
C GLU A 441 -9.30 -28.63 -29.02
N ALA A 442 -8.67 -28.92 -30.17
CA ALA A 442 -8.44 -30.28 -30.66
C ALA A 442 -7.32 -31.00 -29.90
N CYS A 443 -6.64 -30.30 -28.99
CA CYS A 443 -5.54 -30.81 -28.17
C CYS A 443 -4.42 -31.48 -29.00
N THR A 444 -3.98 -30.80 -30.07
CA THR A 444 -2.92 -31.28 -30.98
C THR A 444 -1.56 -30.67 -30.63
N ALA A 445 -1.50 -29.42 -30.15
CA ALA A 445 -0.28 -28.70 -29.80
C ALA A 445 -0.16 -28.54 -28.28
N ALA A 446 0.73 -29.30 -27.67
CA ALA A 446 1.00 -29.20 -26.22
C ALA A 446 1.59 -27.83 -25.86
N TYR A 447 1.12 -27.26 -24.76
CA TYR A 447 1.63 -25.99 -24.26
C TYR A 447 2.94 -26.18 -23.50
N ASP A 448 3.91 -25.32 -23.79
CA ASP A 448 5.23 -25.31 -23.15
C ASP A 448 5.27 -24.26 -22.04
N PHE A 449 5.11 -24.67 -20.80
CA PHE A 449 5.16 -23.81 -19.60
C PHE A 449 6.54 -23.20 -19.31
N THR A 450 7.57 -23.50 -20.09
CA THR A 450 8.89 -22.86 -19.93
C THR A 450 9.04 -21.58 -20.75
N LYS A 451 8.15 -21.33 -21.70
CA LYS A 451 8.20 -20.18 -22.60
C LYS A 451 7.46 -18.97 -22.02
N PRO A 452 8.01 -17.76 -22.20
CA PRO A 452 7.30 -16.52 -21.84
C PRO A 452 6.00 -16.38 -22.63
N VAL A 453 4.96 -15.88 -21.94
CA VAL A 453 3.68 -15.49 -22.56
C VAL A 453 3.87 -14.15 -23.25
N THR A 454 3.60 -14.11 -24.55
CA THR A 454 3.70 -12.92 -25.43
C THR A 454 2.38 -12.57 -26.11
N ASP A 455 1.35 -13.41 -25.94
CA ASP A 455 -0.01 -13.24 -26.44
C ASP A 455 -1.00 -13.88 -25.49
N SER A 456 -2.27 -13.43 -25.51
CA SER A 456 -3.33 -14.09 -24.74
C SER A 456 -3.64 -15.46 -25.33
N VAL A 457 -3.79 -16.47 -24.48
CA VAL A 457 -4.00 -17.85 -24.88
C VAL A 457 -5.02 -18.53 -23.97
N THR A 458 -5.86 -19.37 -24.58
CA THR A 458 -6.69 -20.34 -23.85
C THR A 458 -6.04 -21.71 -23.93
N LEU A 459 -5.81 -22.34 -22.78
CA LEU A 459 -5.24 -23.66 -22.66
C LEU A 459 -6.36 -24.68 -22.40
N TYR A 460 -6.37 -25.75 -23.18
CA TYR A 460 -7.38 -26.80 -23.13
C TYR A 460 -6.81 -28.07 -22.50
N ALA A 461 -7.53 -28.62 -21.52
CA ALA A 461 -7.17 -29.89 -20.92
C ALA A 461 -7.42 -31.05 -21.88
N LYS A 462 -6.42 -31.89 -22.10
CA LYS A 462 -6.56 -33.16 -22.82
C LYS A 462 -6.86 -34.28 -21.86
N TRP A 463 -7.80 -35.13 -22.27
CA TRP A 463 -8.22 -36.27 -21.48
C TRP A 463 -8.04 -37.57 -22.28
N GLU A 464 -7.49 -38.58 -21.66
CA GLU A 464 -7.40 -39.95 -22.17
C GLU A 464 -8.34 -40.84 -21.35
N ALA A 465 -9.04 -41.76 -21.99
CA ALA A 465 -9.90 -42.68 -21.27
C ALA A 465 -9.12 -43.56 -20.29
N ALA A 466 -9.56 -43.62 -19.04
CA ALA A 466 -8.89 -44.44 -18.05
C ALA A 466 -8.93 -45.94 -18.48
N PRO A 467 -7.82 -46.67 -18.29
CA PRO A 467 -7.79 -48.10 -18.63
C PRO A 467 -8.91 -48.84 -17.90
N ARG A 468 -9.74 -49.53 -18.67
CA ARG A 468 -10.74 -50.46 -18.07
C ARG A 468 -10.04 -51.74 -17.69
N TYR A 469 -9.84 -51.99 -16.42
CA TYR A 469 -9.47 -53.33 -15.97
C TYR A 469 -10.68 -54.23 -16.07
N TYR A 470 -10.71 -55.13 -17.06
CA TYR A 470 -11.66 -56.26 -17.06
C TYR A 470 -11.20 -57.25 -15.99
N TYR A 471 -11.94 -57.34 -14.92
CA TYR A 471 -11.84 -58.47 -14.04
C TYR A 471 -12.45 -59.66 -14.78
N ASN A 472 -11.63 -60.54 -15.33
CA ASN A 472 -12.09 -61.80 -15.93
C ASN A 472 -12.46 -62.70 -14.75
N SER A 473 -13.73 -62.73 -14.35
CA SER A 473 -14.25 -63.76 -13.48
C SER A 473 -14.30 -65.06 -14.29
N GLY A 474 -13.17 -65.70 -14.35
CA GLY A 474 -13.12 -67.07 -14.87
C GLY A 474 -13.99 -67.95 -14.03
N THR A 475 -15.12 -68.35 -14.59
CA THR A 475 -15.93 -69.47 -14.12
C THR A 475 -15.08 -70.73 -14.25
N THR A 476 -14.36 -71.10 -13.19
CA THR A 476 -13.93 -72.49 -13.04
C THR A 476 -15.10 -73.25 -12.39
N THR A 477 -15.76 -74.05 -13.22
CA THR A 477 -16.53 -75.22 -12.76
C THR A 477 -15.52 -76.23 -12.28
N ASP A 478 -15.41 -76.41 -10.99
CA ASP A 478 -14.87 -77.64 -10.43
C ASP A 478 -15.81 -78.18 -9.37
N THR A 479 -16.17 -79.42 -9.64
CA THR A 479 -16.98 -80.29 -8.82
C THR A 479 -16.12 -80.87 -7.68
N ASP A 480 -16.83 -81.03 -6.55
CA ASP A 480 -16.56 -81.99 -5.45
C ASP A 480 -15.37 -81.82 -4.51
N ASN A 481 -15.59 -81.38 -3.28
CA ASN A 481 -15.67 -82.29 -2.12
C ASN A 481 -15.85 -81.49 -0.82
N ALA A 482 -16.74 -82.07 0.04
CA ALA A 482 -16.98 -81.59 1.38
C ALA A 482 -15.78 -81.73 2.29
N ASP A 483 -15.51 -80.75 3.16
CA ASP A 483 -15.42 -81.05 4.59
C ASP A 483 -15.40 -79.75 5.45
N GLU A 484 -15.82 -79.96 6.64
CA GLU A 484 -16.29 -79.13 7.75
C GLU A 484 -15.40 -77.96 8.24
N ASP A 485 -16.20 -77.06 8.84
CA ASP A 485 -15.89 -76.22 10.02
C ASP A 485 -14.75 -75.20 10.00
N LYS A 486 -15.18 -73.89 9.96
CA LYS A 486 -14.95 -72.96 11.08
C LYS A 486 -15.61 -71.61 10.83
N LYS A 487 -16.39 -71.15 11.83
CA LYS A 487 -16.98 -69.86 12.00
C LYS A 487 -16.01 -68.69 11.85
N GLY A 488 -16.32 -67.73 11.01
CA GLY A 488 -15.73 -66.39 10.99
C GLY A 488 -16.68 -65.42 10.32
N SER A 489 -17.20 -64.44 11.07
CA SER A 489 -18.12 -63.39 10.64
C SER A 489 -17.60 -62.61 9.42
N PRO A 490 -18.48 -62.16 8.50
CA PRO A 490 -18.09 -61.36 7.36
C PRO A 490 -17.75 -59.94 7.82
N LYS A 491 -16.52 -59.51 7.49
CA LYS A 491 -16.12 -58.10 7.58
C LYS A 491 -16.75 -57.36 6.42
N THR A 492 -17.55 -56.38 6.75
CA THR A 492 -18.08 -55.35 5.87
C THR A 492 -16.93 -54.70 5.10
N PHE A 493 -16.97 -54.74 3.79
CA PHE A 493 -16.05 -54.01 2.92
C PHE A 493 -16.55 -52.58 2.83
N ASP A 494 -15.78 -51.65 3.36
CA ASP A 494 -15.92 -50.22 3.15
C ASP A 494 -15.24 -49.86 1.81
N PRO A 495 -15.89 -49.21 0.83
CA PRO A 495 -15.26 -48.78 -0.38
C PRO A 495 -14.54 -47.43 -0.14
N GLY A 496 -13.47 -47.48 0.67
CA GLY A 496 -12.57 -46.37 0.88
C GLY A 496 -11.57 -46.27 -0.26
N VAL A 497 -11.57 -45.12 -0.86
CA VAL A 497 -10.64 -44.45 -1.77
C VAL A 497 -9.27 -45.10 -1.86
N GLY A 498 -9.01 -45.82 -2.96
CA GLY A 498 -7.66 -46.28 -3.33
C GLY A 498 -6.89 -45.16 -4.01
N ILE A 499 -5.99 -44.56 -3.27
CA ILE A 499 -4.95 -43.67 -3.86
C ILE A 499 -3.91 -44.55 -4.55
N TYR A 500 -3.92 -44.57 -5.88
CA TYR A 500 -2.83 -45.16 -6.64
C TYR A 500 -1.79 -44.07 -6.98
N ALA A 501 -0.72 -44.07 -6.23
CA ALA A 501 0.51 -43.34 -6.60
C ALA A 501 1.20 -44.12 -7.72
N VAL A 502 1.16 -43.62 -8.94
CA VAL A 502 2.04 -44.07 -10.02
C VAL A 502 3.37 -43.35 -9.85
N SER A 503 4.36 -44.03 -9.28
CA SER A 503 5.72 -43.56 -9.27
C SER A 503 6.35 -43.74 -10.65
N VAL A 504 6.44 -42.65 -11.41
CA VAL A 504 7.31 -42.59 -12.59
C VAL A 504 8.73 -42.36 -12.09
N ALA A 505 9.56 -43.39 -12.22
CA ALA A 505 10.99 -43.29 -11.94
C ALA A 505 11.66 -42.41 -13.00
N LEU A 506 11.95 -41.15 -12.69
CA LEU A 506 12.89 -40.33 -13.42
C LEU A 506 14.29 -40.64 -12.93
N SER A 507 15.11 -41.26 -13.79
CA SER A 507 16.54 -41.45 -13.59
C SER A 507 17.23 -40.08 -13.65
N LEU A 508 17.60 -39.55 -12.49
CA LEU A 508 18.52 -38.42 -12.37
C LEU A 508 19.95 -38.94 -12.31
N THR A 509 20.69 -38.83 -13.39
CA THR A 509 22.14 -38.88 -13.35
C THR A 509 22.66 -37.54 -12.83
N GLY A 510 22.83 -37.46 -11.52
CA GLY A 510 23.45 -36.32 -10.86
C GLY A 510 24.93 -36.58 -10.63
N THR A 511 25.79 -35.86 -11.31
CA THR A 511 27.22 -35.80 -10.99
C THR A 511 27.41 -34.89 -9.77
N ALA A 512 27.77 -35.52 -8.65
CA ALA A 512 28.21 -34.83 -7.45
C ALA A 512 29.60 -34.21 -7.65
N TRP A 513 29.70 -32.90 -7.41
CA TRP A 513 31.01 -32.23 -7.28
C TRP A 513 31.33 -32.02 -5.80
N ILE A 514 32.36 -32.73 -5.34
CA ILE A 514 32.90 -32.59 -3.99
C ILE A 514 33.94 -31.48 -4.01
N GLY A 515 33.65 -30.36 -3.40
CA GLY A 515 34.59 -29.28 -3.15
C GLY A 515 35.33 -29.48 -1.83
N ARG A 516 36.62 -29.71 -1.90
CA ARG A 516 37.55 -29.86 -0.77
C ARG A 516 37.99 -28.50 -0.24
N LYS A 517 37.84 -28.29 1.07
CA LYS A 517 38.53 -27.24 1.84
C LYS A 517 40.03 -27.45 1.81
N ARG A 518 40.84 -26.39 1.68
CA ARG A 518 42.07 -26.15 2.45
C ARG A 518 42.61 -24.73 2.26
N HIS A 519 42.87 -24.15 3.37
CA HIS A 519 43.73 -23.09 3.93
C HIS A 519 43.19 -21.68 3.89
#